data_7a177ac25515b695b3ce704448321bec
#
_entry.id   7a177ac25515b695b3ce704448321bec
#
_cell.length_a   1.000
_cell.length_b   1.000
_cell.length_c   1.000
_cell.angle_alpha   90.00
_cell.angle_beta   90.00
_cell.angle_gamma   90.00
#
_symmetry.space_group_name_H-M   'P 1'
#
loop_
_entity.id
_entity.type
_entity.pdbx_description
1 polymer ?
#
loop_
_entity_poly.entity_id
_entity_poly.type
_entity_poly.pdbx_seq_one_letter_code
_entity_poly.pdbx_strand_id
1 'polypeptide(L)'
;MKGIILAGGSGTRLYPLTIVTSKQLLPIYDKPMIYYPLSTLMLAGIKDILIISTPTDLPNFERLLGDGSNYGVKLSYAEQPSPDGLAQAFIIGEEFIGDDECAMILGDNIFYGGGFCERLSRAMNNAKKGKATVFGYYVSDPERFGIMEFDENLKILSVEEKPKVPKSNYCITGLYFYPKGVAKKAKAVKPSARGELEITTLNDMYLQEGNLQGVVLGRGFSWLDTGTMDSLVEATEFVQMVEKRQGVKISSPEEIAYRNNWITKDELLHSAERYGKSPYGIHLKNVAEGKFKY
;
A
#
# COMPACT_ATOMS: atom_id res chain seq x y z
N MET A 1 -11.51 -5.81 9.72
CA MET A 1 -10.09 -5.68 9.29
C MET A 1 -9.71 -4.23 9.28
N LYS A 2 -8.58 -3.89 9.85
CA LYS A 2 -7.97 -2.56 9.86
C LYS A 2 -6.93 -2.43 8.75
N GLY A 3 -6.69 -1.21 8.28
CA GLY A 3 -5.64 -0.91 7.31
C GLY A 3 -4.56 0.00 7.90
N ILE A 4 -3.31 -0.21 7.54
CA ILE A 4 -2.20 0.69 7.87
C ILE A 4 -1.53 1.13 6.56
N ILE A 5 -1.33 2.41 6.40
CA ILE A 5 -0.44 2.97 5.39
C ILE A 5 0.81 3.47 6.11
N LEU A 6 1.95 2.83 5.85
CA LEU A 6 3.22 3.28 6.40
C LEU A 6 3.87 4.29 5.44
N ALA A 7 3.78 5.55 5.80
CA ALA A 7 4.26 6.71 5.04
C ALA A 7 5.40 7.45 5.76
N GLY A 8 6.19 6.70 6.50
CA GLY A 8 7.38 7.20 7.21
C GLY A 8 8.65 7.15 6.36
N GLY A 9 9.78 7.41 7.02
CA GLY A 9 11.11 7.38 6.43
C GLY A 9 11.61 8.75 5.97
N SER A 10 12.94 8.91 5.94
CA SER A 10 13.61 10.19 5.66
C SER A 10 13.61 10.61 4.18
N GLY A 11 13.27 9.70 3.27
CA GLY A 11 13.24 9.99 1.83
C GLY A 11 14.59 10.43 1.21
N THR A 12 15.71 10.22 1.88
CA THR A 12 17.03 10.77 1.48
C THR A 12 17.48 10.41 0.08
N ARG A 13 17.05 9.25 -0.43
CA ARG A 13 17.33 8.84 -1.81
C ARG A 13 16.69 9.72 -2.89
N LEU A 14 15.72 10.54 -2.49
CA LEU A 14 15.00 11.48 -3.35
C LEU A 14 15.38 12.95 -3.06
N TYR A 15 16.48 13.20 -2.34
CA TYR A 15 16.98 14.58 -2.18
C TYR A 15 17.39 15.16 -3.54
N PRO A 16 17.09 16.48 -3.80
CA PRO A 16 16.52 17.46 -2.90
C PRO A 16 14.99 17.50 -2.82
N LEU A 17 14.23 16.67 -3.55
CA LEU A 17 12.76 16.73 -3.63
C LEU A 17 12.08 16.57 -2.25
N THR A 18 12.68 15.80 -1.36
CA THR A 18 12.12 15.42 -0.06
C THR A 18 12.73 16.16 1.13
N ILE A 19 13.45 17.26 0.89
CA ILE A 19 14.01 18.09 2.00
C ILE A 19 12.90 18.72 2.85
N VAL A 20 11.81 19.13 2.21
CA VAL A 20 10.71 19.89 2.85
C VAL A 20 9.36 19.17 2.79
N THR A 21 9.31 17.94 2.34
CA THR A 21 8.07 17.17 2.22
C THR A 21 8.33 15.67 2.22
N SER A 22 7.36 14.94 2.73
CA SER A 22 7.36 13.48 2.62
C SER A 22 7.37 13.01 1.16
N LYS A 23 8.10 11.92 0.88
CA LYS A 23 8.07 11.27 -0.42
C LYS A 23 6.65 10.95 -0.90
N GLN A 24 5.80 10.48 -0.01
CA GLN A 24 4.44 10.06 -0.32
C GLN A 24 3.49 11.22 -0.65
N LEU A 25 3.93 12.47 -0.46
CA LEU A 25 3.23 13.68 -0.90
C LEU A 25 3.69 14.19 -2.27
N LEU A 26 4.78 13.63 -2.81
CA LEU A 26 5.22 13.95 -4.18
C LEU A 26 4.16 13.49 -5.20
N PRO A 27 4.01 14.22 -6.31
CA PRO A 27 3.06 13.84 -7.35
C PRO A 27 3.54 12.61 -8.12
N ILE A 28 2.61 11.69 -8.38
CA ILE A 28 2.74 10.67 -9.42
C ILE A 28 1.71 11.00 -10.48
N TYR A 29 2.15 11.61 -11.57
CA TYR A 29 1.35 12.15 -12.65
C TYR A 29 0.36 13.23 -12.21
N ASP A 30 -0.88 12.88 -11.84
CA ASP A 30 -1.98 13.81 -11.62
C ASP A 30 -2.48 13.89 -10.16
N LYS A 31 -1.88 13.12 -9.27
CA LYS A 31 -2.28 13.08 -7.85
C LYS A 31 -1.09 12.75 -6.92
N PRO A 32 -1.18 13.08 -5.62
CA PRO A 32 -0.17 12.69 -4.64
C PRO A 32 0.00 11.17 -4.54
N MET A 33 1.22 10.71 -4.34
CA MET A 33 1.57 9.30 -4.25
C MET A 33 0.73 8.53 -3.23
N ILE A 34 0.40 9.14 -2.09
CA ILE A 34 -0.41 8.50 -1.02
C ILE A 34 -1.80 8.03 -1.48
N TYR A 35 -2.34 8.58 -2.57
CA TYR A 35 -3.64 8.17 -3.11
C TYR A 35 -3.63 6.73 -3.65
N TYR A 36 -2.47 6.24 -4.11
CA TYR A 36 -2.34 4.88 -4.63
C TYR A 36 -2.46 3.81 -3.53
N PRO A 37 -1.68 3.85 -2.44
CA PRO A 37 -1.86 2.90 -1.34
C PRO A 37 -3.21 3.05 -0.64
N LEU A 38 -3.75 4.28 -0.48
CA LEU A 38 -5.10 4.50 0.03
C LEU A 38 -6.13 3.75 -0.82
N SER A 39 -6.09 3.96 -2.14
CA SER A 39 -6.97 3.27 -3.09
C SER A 39 -6.84 1.76 -3.03
N THR A 40 -5.63 1.23 -2.83
CA THR A 40 -5.40 -0.22 -2.72
C THR A 40 -6.13 -0.81 -1.51
N LEU A 41 -6.06 -0.16 -0.34
CA LEU A 41 -6.81 -0.60 0.84
C LEU A 41 -8.33 -0.45 0.65
N MET A 42 -8.77 0.61 -0.04
CA MET A 42 -10.18 0.82 -0.37
C MET A 42 -10.70 -0.24 -1.35
N LEU A 43 -9.91 -0.67 -2.33
CA LEU A 43 -10.24 -1.78 -3.24
C LEU A 43 -10.36 -3.12 -2.49
N ALA A 44 -9.62 -3.30 -1.40
CA ALA A 44 -9.79 -4.43 -0.50
C ALA A 44 -11.07 -4.30 0.38
N GLY A 45 -11.81 -3.20 0.30
CA GLY A 45 -12.99 -2.96 1.13
C GLY A 45 -12.69 -2.50 2.55
N ILE A 46 -11.46 -2.05 2.82
CA ILE A 46 -11.03 -1.59 4.15
C ILE A 46 -11.41 -0.10 4.31
N LYS A 47 -12.16 0.19 5.40
CA LYS A 47 -12.68 1.54 5.67
C LYS A 47 -12.04 2.22 6.89
N ASP A 48 -11.45 1.47 7.80
CA ASP A 48 -10.75 1.96 8.97
C ASP A 48 -9.24 1.91 8.68
N ILE A 49 -8.59 3.06 8.50
CA ILE A 49 -7.21 3.14 8.01
C ILE A 49 -6.40 4.07 8.90
N LEU A 50 -5.25 3.60 9.36
CA LEU A 50 -4.25 4.36 10.09
C LEU A 50 -3.12 4.77 9.15
N ILE A 51 -2.82 6.06 9.10
CA ILE A 51 -1.65 6.61 8.41
C ILE A 51 -0.56 6.83 9.43
N ILE A 52 0.58 6.19 9.23
CA ILE A 52 1.76 6.34 10.10
C ILE A 52 2.82 7.11 9.33
N SER A 53 3.27 8.24 9.87
CA SER A 53 4.29 9.08 9.24
C SER A 53 5.22 9.69 10.28
N THR A 54 6.25 10.43 9.81
CA THR A 54 7.14 11.18 10.70
C THR A 54 6.37 12.31 11.40
N PRO A 55 6.80 12.74 12.60
CA PRO A 55 6.16 13.87 13.29
C PRO A 55 6.12 15.15 12.43
N THR A 56 7.14 15.35 11.58
CA THR A 56 7.24 16.54 10.71
C THR A 56 6.23 16.50 9.56
N ASP A 57 6.00 15.33 8.97
CA ASP A 57 5.17 15.20 7.78
C ASP A 57 3.70 14.88 8.08
N LEU A 58 3.40 14.29 9.23
CA LEU A 58 2.05 13.85 9.60
C LEU A 58 0.98 14.95 9.46
N PRO A 59 1.23 16.22 9.89
CA PRO A 59 0.26 17.31 9.71
C PRO A 59 -0.10 17.59 8.24
N ASN A 60 0.81 17.30 7.31
CA ASN A 60 0.56 17.49 5.88
C ASN A 60 -0.39 16.41 5.33
N PHE A 61 -0.28 15.16 5.82
CA PHE A 61 -1.23 14.09 5.49
C PHE A 61 -2.62 14.40 6.07
N GLU A 62 -2.71 14.86 7.32
CA GLU A 62 -3.96 15.28 7.93
C GLU A 62 -4.64 16.40 7.15
N ARG A 63 -3.87 17.41 6.73
CA ARG A 63 -4.39 18.52 5.92
C ARG A 63 -4.85 18.07 4.54
N LEU A 64 -4.17 17.11 3.91
CA LEU A 64 -4.50 16.61 2.58
C LEU A 64 -5.76 15.72 2.59
N LEU A 65 -5.82 14.78 3.54
CA LEU A 65 -6.77 13.67 3.52
C LEU A 65 -7.93 13.86 4.51
N GLY A 66 -7.78 14.75 5.50
CA GLY A 66 -8.77 14.99 6.54
C GLY A 66 -9.06 13.75 7.38
N ASP A 67 -10.30 13.60 7.80
CA ASP A 67 -10.79 12.45 8.57
C ASP A 67 -11.18 11.25 7.69
N GLY A 68 -11.07 11.38 6.36
CA GLY A 68 -11.41 10.36 5.37
C GLY A 68 -12.87 10.37 4.93
N SER A 69 -13.72 11.23 5.47
CA SER A 69 -15.16 11.31 5.13
C SER A 69 -15.38 11.54 3.64
N ASN A 70 -14.55 12.35 2.98
CA ASN A 70 -14.61 12.59 1.53
C ASN A 70 -14.40 11.31 0.69
N TYR A 71 -13.83 10.27 1.28
CA TYR A 71 -13.59 8.97 0.63
C TYR A 71 -14.47 7.87 1.22
N GLY A 72 -15.44 8.21 2.08
CA GLY A 72 -16.29 7.23 2.74
C GLY A 72 -15.54 6.25 3.64
N VAL A 73 -14.37 6.62 4.14
CA VAL A 73 -13.53 5.87 5.08
C VAL A 73 -13.29 6.69 6.34
N LYS A 74 -12.74 6.04 7.35
CA LYS A 74 -12.27 6.69 8.58
C LYS A 74 -10.76 6.66 8.61
N LEU A 75 -10.13 7.82 8.61
CA LEU A 75 -8.68 7.96 8.74
C LEU A 75 -8.31 8.31 10.18
N SER A 76 -7.26 7.67 10.65
CA SER A 76 -6.56 7.98 11.90
C SER A 76 -5.09 8.19 11.59
N TYR A 77 -4.37 8.85 12.47
CA TYR A 77 -2.99 9.27 12.25
C TYR A 77 -2.13 8.92 13.45
N ALA A 78 -0.91 8.46 13.21
CA ALA A 78 0.06 8.18 14.27
C ALA A 78 1.48 8.55 13.82
N GLU A 79 2.28 8.97 14.79
CA GLU A 79 3.67 9.33 14.55
C GLU A 79 4.58 8.10 14.61
N GLN A 80 5.54 8.04 13.68
CA GLN A 80 6.71 7.18 13.74
C GLN A 80 7.92 8.07 14.05
N PRO A 81 8.39 8.13 15.29
CA PRO A 81 9.48 9.04 15.69
C PRO A 81 10.82 8.70 15.05
N SER A 82 11.08 7.41 14.81
CA SER A 82 12.28 6.88 14.17
C SER A 82 11.95 5.74 13.23
N PRO A 83 12.67 5.59 12.09
CA PRO A 83 12.41 4.54 11.11
C PRO A 83 13.04 3.20 11.53
N ASP A 84 12.56 2.59 12.62
CA ASP A 84 13.13 1.40 13.23
C ASP A 84 12.71 0.09 12.52
N GLY A 85 12.22 0.18 11.29
CA GLY A 85 11.81 -0.95 10.46
C GLY A 85 10.31 -1.05 10.23
N LEU A 86 9.91 -1.86 9.24
CA LEU A 86 8.51 -1.93 8.80
C LEU A 86 7.58 -2.60 9.83
N ALA A 87 8.09 -3.57 10.60
CA ALA A 87 7.30 -4.25 11.61
C ALA A 87 6.92 -3.34 12.79
N GLN A 88 7.64 -2.22 13.00
CA GLN A 88 7.30 -1.20 13.99
C GLN A 88 5.89 -0.62 13.78
N ALA A 89 5.41 -0.56 12.54
CA ALA A 89 4.08 -0.04 12.22
C ALA A 89 2.96 -0.77 12.99
N PHE A 90 3.09 -2.09 13.23
CA PHE A 90 2.10 -2.85 14.00
C PHE A 90 2.20 -2.58 15.51
N ILE A 91 3.38 -2.21 15.99
CA ILE A 91 3.58 -1.83 17.41
C ILE A 91 2.97 -0.45 17.67
N ILE A 92 3.23 0.51 16.77
CA ILE A 92 2.63 1.85 16.82
C ILE A 92 1.10 1.77 16.69
N GLY A 93 0.63 0.93 15.77
CA GLY A 93 -0.79 0.75 15.49
C GLY A 93 -1.51 -0.24 16.40
N GLU A 94 -0.91 -0.73 17.51
CA GLU A 94 -1.48 -1.79 18.33
C GLU A 94 -2.88 -1.47 18.85
N GLU A 95 -3.06 -0.29 19.43
CA GLU A 95 -4.36 0.16 19.96
C GLU A 95 -5.39 0.30 18.83
N PHE A 96 -5.00 0.84 17.67
CA PHE A 96 -5.85 0.96 16.50
C PHE A 96 -6.27 -0.41 15.93
N ILE A 97 -5.34 -1.36 15.87
CA ILE A 97 -5.60 -2.71 15.36
C ILE A 97 -6.54 -3.48 16.32
N GLY A 98 -6.27 -3.41 17.62
CA GLY A 98 -7.00 -4.18 18.62
C GLY A 98 -6.98 -5.67 18.30
N ASP A 99 -8.16 -6.28 18.35
CA ASP A 99 -8.38 -7.71 18.05
C ASP A 99 -8.80 -7.98 16.59
N ASP A 100 -8.53 -7.05 15.68
CA ASP A 100 -8.86 -7.21 14.26
C ASP A 100 -7.71 -7.83 13.46
N GLU A 101 -8.04 -8.38 12.28
CA GLU A 101 -7.07 -8.61 11.22
C GLU A 101 -6.55 -7.26 10.70
N CYS A 102 -5.31 -7.25 10.20
CA CYS A 102 -4.68 -6.02 9.71
C CYS A 102 -4.07 -6.21 8.33
N ALA A 103 -4.36 -5.29 7.42
CA ALA A 103 -3.60 -5.10 6.19
C ALA A 103 -2.62 -3.93 6.36
N MET A 104 -1.40 -4.06 5.85
CA MET A 104 -0.46 -2.96 5.77
C MET A 104 0.02 -2.79 4.34
N ILE A 105 0.11 -1.53 3.91
CA ILE A 105 0.72 -1.15 2.63
C ILE A 105 1.76 -0.06 2.85
N LEU A 106 2.86 -0.16 2.09
CA LEU A 106 3.87 0.89 2.06
C LEU A 106 3.36 2.08 1.23
N GLY A 107 3.58 3.27 1.74
CA GLY A 107 3.04 4.51 1.18
C GLY A 107 3.60 4.91 -0.19
N ASP A 108 4.62 4.21 -0.66
CA ASP A 108 5.31 4.43 -1.94
C ASP A 108 5.10 3.31 -2.96
N ASN A 109 4.16 2.40 -2.70
CA ASN A 109 3.87 1.28 -3.58
C ASN A 109 2.62 1.53 -4.42
N ILE A 110 2.73 1.30 -5.72
CA ILE A 110 1.65 1.41 -6.70
C ILE A 110 1.37 0.03 -7.28
N PHE A 111 0.10 -0.35 -7.28
CA PHE A 111 -0.37 -1.62 -7.84
C PHE A 111 -1.39 -1.37 -8.94
N TYR A 112 -1.20 -2.01 -10.09
CA TYR A 112 -2.15 -1.93 -11.19
C TYR A 112 -2.17 -3.24 -11.99
N GLY A 113 -3.36 -3.79 -12.22
CA GLY A 113 -3.52 -5.00 -13.04
C GLY A 113 -4.88 -5.65 -12.88
N GLY A 114 -5.22 -6.47 -13.86
CA GLY A 114 -6.48 -7.22 -13.85
C GLY A 114 -6.57 -8.24 -12.73
N GLY A 115 -7.79 -8.45 -12.16
CA GLY A 115 -8.04 -9.43 -11.10
C GLY A 115 -7.43 -9.04 -9.74
N PHE A 116 -7.12 -7.76 -9.52
CA PHE A 116 -6.52 -7.33 -8.25
C PHE A 116 -7.48 -7.47 -7.07
N CYS A 117 -8.75 -7.07 -7.25
CA CYS A 117 -9.77 -7.20 -6.19
C CYS A 117 -9.96 -8.67 -5.75
N GLU A 118 -9.87 -9.63 -6.66
CA GLU A 118 -9.95 -11.06 -6.32
C GLU A 118 -8.77 -11.52 -5.47
N ARG A 119 -7.55 -11.04 -5.80
CA ARG A 119 -6.34 -11.33 -5.03
C ARG A 119 -6.40 -10.72 -3.64
N LEU A 120 -6.88 -9.47 -3.52
CA LEU A 120 -7.13 -8.81 -2.24
C LEU A 120 -8.16 -9.57 -1.40
N SER A 121 -9.28 -9.97 -2.00
CA SER A 121 -10.31 -10.77 -1.33
C SER A 121 -9.77 -12.11 -0.84
N ARG A 122 -8.90 -12.77 -1.61
CA ARG A 122 -8.22 -14.01 -1.20
C ARG A 122 -7.34 -13.76 0.03
N ALA A 123 -6.55 -12.68 0.03
CA ALA A 123 -5.68 -12.33 1.16
C ALA A 123 -6.47 -12.02 2.43
N MET A 124 -7.58 -11.27 2.31
CA MET A 124 -8.50 -11.02 3.42
C MET A 124 -9.10 -12.31 3.99
N ASN A 125 -9.51 -13.23 3.12
CA ASN A 125 -10.06 -14.53 3.54
C ASN A 125 -9.01 -15.41 4.22
N ASN A 126 -7.75 -15.34 3.80
CA ASN A 126 -6.64 -16.02 4.45
C ASN A 126 -6.44 -15.45 5.88
N ALA A 127 -6.43 -14.13 6.04
CA ALA A 127 -6.27 -13.48 7.33
C ALA A 127 -7.37 -13.90 8.33
N LYS A 128 -8.64 -13.95 7.89
CA LYS A 128 -9.75 -14.48 8.68
C LYS A 128 -9.57 -15.94 9.11
N LYS A 129 -8.80 -16.72 8.34
CA LYS A 129 -8.46 -18.13 8.64
C LYS A 129 -7.16 -18.29 9.43
N GLY A 130 -6.62 -17.20 9.99
CA GLY A 130 -5.39 -17.23 10.78
C GLY A 130 -4.10 -17.27 9.97
N LYS A 131 -4.15 -16.98 8.66
CA LYS A 131 -2.98 -17.03 7.78
C LYS A 131 -2.57 -15.65 7.30
N ALA A 132 -1.29 -15.33 7.39
CA ALA A 132 -0.71 -14.14 6.76
C ALA A 132 -0.60 -14.34 5.23
N THR A 133 -0.65 -13.23 4.48
CA THR A 133 -0.48 -13.25 3.02
C THR A 133 0.47 -12.15 2.59
N VAL A 134 1.43 -12.52 1.74
CA VAL A 134 2.38 -11.64 1.06
C VAL A 134 2.20 -11.77 -0.46
N PHE A 135 2.56 -10.70 -1.18
CA PHE A 135 2.43 -10.67 -2.64
C PHE A 135 3.82 -10.71 -3.28
N GLY A 136 4.00 -11.65 -4.20
CA GLY A 136 5.24 -11.86 -4.93
C GLY A 136 5.21 -11.23 -6.31
N TYR A 137 6.29 -10.54 -6.67
CA TYR A 137 6.47 -9.95 -7.99
C TYR A 137 7.85 -10.29 -8.54
N TYR A 138 7.94 -10.65 -9.82
CA TYR A 138 9.21 -10.96 -10.46
C TYR A 138 10.00 -9.69 -10.76
N VAL A 139 11.26 -9.62 -10.33
CA VAL A 139 12.17 -8.50 -10.54
C VAL A 139 13.50 -8.98 -11.13
N SER A 140 14.23 -8.10 -11.80
CA SER A 140 15.54 -8.39 -12.36
C SER A 140 16.70 -8.12 -11.37
N ASP A 141 16.44 -7.38 -10.29
CA ASP A 141 17.40 -6.94 -9.27
C ASP A 141 16.94 -7.36 -7.85
N PRO A 142 16.78 -8.68 -7.61
CA PRO A 142 16.16 -9.21 -6.39
C PRO A 142 16.91 -8.88 -5.10
N GLU A 143 18.21 -8.64 -5.14
CA GLU A 143 19.06 -8.35 -3.97
C GLU A 143 18.66 -7.06 -3.23
N ARG A 144 17.81 -6.24 -3.82
CA ARG A 144 17.31 -4.98 -3.21
C ARG A 144 16.13 -5.20 -2.27
N PHE A 145 15.47 -6.35 -2.32
CA PHE A 145 14.17 -6.61 -1.72
C PHE A 145 14.20 -7.80 -0.76
N GLY A 146 13.14 -7.92 0.05
CA GLY A 146 12.83 -9.19 0.68
C GLY A 146 12.40 -10.20 -0.39
N ILE A 147 13.01 -11.38 -0.40
CA ILE A 147 12.81 -12.41 -1.44
C ILE A 147 12.03 -13.58 -0.86
N MET A 148 11.12 -14.15 -1.64
CA MET A 148 10.46 -15.41 -1.33
C MET A 148 10.89 -16.50 -2.31
N GLU A 149 11.16 -17.68 -1.79
CA GLU A 149 11.36 -18.92 -2.53
C GLU A 149 10.10 -19.79 -2.41
N PHE A 150 9.69 -20.45 -3.46
CA PHE A 150 8.54 -21.38 -3.45
C PHE A 150 8.80 -22.62 -4.29
N ASP A 151 8.06 -23.68 -3.95
CA ASP A 151 8.05 -24.91 -4.70
C ASP A 151 7.17 -24.84 -5.98
N GLU A 152 7.11 -25.93 -6.71
CA GLU A 152 6.29 -26.05 -7.93
C GLU A 152 4.79 -25.80 -7.71
N ASN A 153 4.31 -25.93 -6.49
CA ASN A 153 2.91 -25.69 -6.09
C ASN A 153 2.67 -24.26 -5.54
N LEU A 154 3.66 -23.36 -5.65
CA LEU A 154 3.64 -22.00 -5.12
C LEU A 154 3.55 -21.93 -3.59
N LYS A 155 3.97 -23.00 -2.89
CA LYS A 155 4.13 -22.99 -1.43
C LYS A 155 5.46 -22.31 -1.08
N ILE A 156 5.42 -21.31 -0.20
CA ILE A 156 6.62 -20.60 0.25
C ILE A 156 7.51 -21.58 1.04
N LEU A 157 8.78 -21.66 0.64
CA LEU A 157 9.83 -22.47 1.29
C LEU A 157 10.69 -21.63 2.21
N SER A 158 11.03 -20.41 1.79
CA SER A 158 11.83 -19.48 2.59
C SER A 158 11.51 -18.02 2.24
N VAL A 159 11.79 -17.12 3.18
CA VAL A 159 11.80 -15.67 2.98
C VAL A 159 13.11 -15.11 3.52
N GLU A 160 13.75 -14.20 2.78
CA GLU A 160 15.06 -13.65 3.14
C GLU A 160 15.13 -12.16 2.80
N GLU A 161 15.59 -11.34 3.75
CA GLU A 161 15.70 -9.89 3.57
C GLU A 161 17.00 -9.52 2.85
N LYS A 162 16.90 -8.92 1.67
CA LYS A 162 18.02 -8.41 0.86
C LYS A 162 19.22 -9.36 0.81
N PRO A 163 19.03 -10.59 0.33
CA PRO A 163 20.07 -11.59 0.29
C PRO A 163 21.18 -11.19 -0.69
N LYS A 164 22.44 -11.45 -0.33
CA LYS A 164 23.57 -11.24 -1.25
C LYS A 164 23.54 -12.19 -2.46
N VAL A 165 22.97 -13.36 -2.28
CA VAL A 165 22.76 -14.38 -3.32
C VAL A 165 21.30 -14.80 -3.25
N PRO A 166 20.40 -14.13 -4.01
CA PRO A 166 18.98 -14.43 -3.98
C PRO A 166 18.65 -15.84 -4.49
N LYS A 167 17.78 -16.57 -3.79
CA LYS A 167 17.31 -17.90 -4.19
C LYS A 167 16.26 -17.88 -5.27
N SER A 168 15.62 -16.73 -5.49
CA SER A 168 14.63 -16.51 -6.55
C SER A 168 14.62 -15.06 -6.98
N ASN A 169 13.95 -14.78 -8.11
CA ASN A 169 13.68 -13.41 -8.58
C ASN A 169 12.33 -12.86 -8.10
N TYR A 170 11.65 -13.55 -7.19
CA TYR A 170 10.36 -13.07 -6.69
C TYR A 170 10.54 -12.30 -5.38
N CYS A 171 10.39 -10.98 -5.48
CA CYS A 171 10.39 -10.12 -4.31
C CYS A 171 9.03 -10.11 -3.62
N ILE A 172 9.04 -9.85 -2.32
CA ILE A 172 7.85 -9.53 -1.54
C ILE A 172 7.56 -8.04 -1.71
N THR A 173 6.38 -7.72 -2.26
CA THR A 173 5.95 -6.34 -2.44
C THR A 173 5.57 -5.69 -1.11
N GLY A 174 5.36 -4.37 -1.10
CA GLY A 174 4.97 -3.63 0.10
C GLY A 174 3.49 -3.73 0.46
N LEU A 175 2.85 -4.89 0.26
CA LEU A 175 1.45 -5.13 0.64
C LEU A 175 1.34 -6.43 1.41
N TYR A 176 0.76 -6.35 2.60
CA TYR A 176 0.73 -7.44 3.58
C TYR A 176 -0.66 -7.56 4.20
N PHE A 177 -1.10 -8.80 4.43
CA PHE A 177 -2.32 -9.09 5.18
C PHE A 177 -2.00 -10.05 6.31
N TYR A 178 -2.39 -9.70 7.52
CA TYR A 178 -2.11 -10.48 8.72
C TYR A 178 -3.39 -10.83 9.48
N PRO A 179 -3.43 -12.01 10.10
CA PRO A 179 -4.50 -12.38 11.01
C PRO A 179 -4.42 -11.59 12.31
N LYS A 180 -5.40 -11.78 13.17
CA LYS A 180 -5.44 -11.24 14.54
C LYS A 180 -4.14 -11.50 15.30
N GLY A 181 -3.76 -10.56 16.15
CA GLY A 181 -2.57 -10.69 17.01
C GLY A 181 -1.25 -10.32 16.35
N VAL A 182 -1.25 -9.70 15.18
CA VAL A 182 -0.03 -9.28 14.48
C VAL A 182 0.83 -8.32 15.33
N ALA A 183 0.22 -7.40 16.07
CA ALA A 183 0.95 -6.46 16.93
C ALA A 183 1.76 -7.19 18.02
N LYS A 184 1.15 -8.19 18.67
CA LYS A 184 1.85 -9.03 19.65
C LYS A 184 3.02 -9.78 19.03
N LYS A 185 2.86 -10.30 17.81
CA LYS A 185 3.92 -11.02 17.08
C LYS A 185 5.02 -10.04 16.64
N ALA A 186 4.69 -8.84 16.19
CA ALA A 186 5.64 -7.80 15.83
C ALA A 186 6.54 -7.37 17.01
N LYS A 187 6.00 -7.31 18.22
CA LYS A 187 6.79 -7.05 19.46
C LYS A 187 7.84 -8.13 19.76
N ALA A 188 7.68 -9.33 19.23
CA ALA A 188 8.65 -10.41 19.40
C ALA A 188 9.76 -10.40 18.33
N VAL A 189 9.63 -9.57 17.29
CA VAL A 189 10.68 -9.37 16.28
C VAL A 189 11.89 -8.70 16.94
N LYS A 190 13.07 -9.27 16.73
CA LYS A 190 14.34 -8.69 17.19
C LYS A 190 14.93 -7.82 16.09
N PRO A 191 15.58 -6.70 16.43
CA PRO A 191 16.30 -5.90 15.45
C PRO A 191 17.33 -6.75 14.66
N SER A 192 17.38 -6.53 13.37
CA SER A 192 18.36 -7.15 12.48
C SER A 192 19.78 -6.56 12.70
N ALA A 193 20.77 -7.06 11.97
CA ALA A 193 22.11 -6.47 11.93
C ALA A 193 22.13 -5.00 11.47
N ARG A 194 21.05 -4.53 10.81
CA ARG A 194 20.83 -3.13 10.42
C ARG A 194 20.17 -2.28 11.52
N GLY A 195 19.80 -2.89 12.65
CA GLY A 195 19.06 -2.24 13.73
C GLY A 195 17.56 -2.12 13.46
N GLU A 196 17.02 -2.73 12.39
CA GLU A 196 15.64 -2.60 11.97
C GLU A 196 14.78 -3.79 12.41
N LEU A 197 13.53 -3.53 12.78
CA LEU A 197 12.49 -4.55 12.98
C LEU A 197 11.94 -4.97 11.61
N GLU A 198 12.57 -5.99 11.03
CA GLU A 198 12.31 -6.40 9.66
C GLU A 198 10.93 -7.04 9.50
N ILE A 199 10.20 -6.63 8.47
CA ILE A 199 8.94 -7.26 8.09
C ILE A 199 9.17 -8.69 7.61
N THR A 200 10.32 -8.97 7.00
CA THR A 200 10.71 -10.31 6.54
C THR A 200 10.87 -11.27 7.71
N THR A 201 11.40 -10.81 8.86
CA THR A 201 11.46 -11.61 10.10
C THR A 201 10.05 -11.93 10.62
N LEU A 202 9.13 -10.94 10.59
CA LEU A 202 7.72 -11.18 10.96
C LEU A 202 7.07 -12.20 10.00
N ASN A 203 7.32 -12.11 8.71
CA ASN A 203 6.82 -13.07 7.71
C ASN A 203 7.41 -14.48 7.95
N ASP A 204 8.70 -14.59 8.29
CA ASP A 204 9.32 -15.88 8.60
C ASP A 204 8.69 -16.53 9.84
N MET A 205 8.35 -15.76 10.88
CA MET A 205 7.64 -16.30 12.03
C MET A 205 6.29 -16.95 11.63
N TYR A 206 5.55 -16.36 10.70
CA TYR A 206 4.33 -16.97 10.15
C TYR A 206 4.64 -18.18 9.26
N LEU A 207 5.75 -18.16 8.51
CA LEU A 207 6.18 -19.28 7.69
C LEU A 207 6.53 -20.51 8.54
N GLN A 208 7.30 -20.33 9.62
CA GLN A 208 7.68 -21.40 10.54
C GLN A 208 6.47 -22.05 11.23
N GLU A 209 5.40 -21.29 11.43
CA GLU A 209 4.13 -21.81 11.96
C GLU A 209 3.24 -22.46 10.88
N GLY A 210 3.65 -22.47 9.61
CA GLY A 210 2.86 -22.97 8.49
C GLY A 210 1.68 -22.02 8.08
N ASN A 211 1.73 -20.77 8.52
CA ASN A 211 0.66 -19.79 8.39
C ASN A 211 0.99 -18.62 7.43
N LEU A 212 2.02 -18.75 6.58
CA LEU A 212 2.31 -17.77 5.52
C LEU A 212 1.82 -18.26 4.16
N GLN A 213 1.10 -17.42 3.43
CA GLN A 213 0.60 -17.66 2.07
C GLN A 213 1.23 -16.67 1.09
N GLY A 214 1.61 -17.16 -0.10
CA GLY A 214 2.06 -16.33 -1.21
C GLY A 214 0.94 -16.12 -2.25
N VAL A 215 0.86 -14.91 -2.78
CA VAL A 215 0.03 -14.58 -3.95
C VAL A 215 0.94 -13.97 -5.01
N VAL A 216 1.21 -14.71 -6.09
CA VAL A 216 2.07 -14.20 -7.18
C VAL A 216 1.27 -13.25 -8.05
N LEU A 217 1.82 -12.06 -8.25
CA LEU A 217 1.35 -11.07 -9.22
C LEU A 217 1.95 -11.44 -10.59
N GLY A 218 1.12 -12.02 -11.46
CA GLY A 218 1.56 -12.57 -12.73
C GLY A 218 1.61 -11.56 -13.88
N ARG A 219 1.67 -12.07 -15.11
CA ARG A 219 1.68 -11.24 -16.33
C ARG A 219 0.48 -10.30 -16.38
N GLY A 220 0.68 -9.10 -16.90
CA GLY A 220 -0.34 -8.05 -16.99
C GLY A 220 -0.59 -7.32 -15.67
N PHE A 221 0.21 -7.59 -14.65
CA PHE A 221 0.23 -6.84 -13.41
C PHE A 221 1.48 -5.97 -13.33
N SER A 222 1.33 -4.75 -12.84
CA SER A 222 2.43 -3.82 -12.59
C SER A 222 2.48 -3.48 -11.11
N TRP A 223 3.65 -3.65 -10.53
CA TRP A 223 4.00 -3.16 -9.21
C TRP A 223 5.18 -2.21 -9.35
N LEU A 224 5.07 -1.03 -8.77
CA LEU A 224 6.06 0.03 -8.86
C LEU A 224 6.44 0.45 -7.43
N ASP A 225 7.74 0.36 -7.13
CA ASP A 225 8.36 0.90 -5.92
C ASP A 225 9.04 2.23 -6.26
N THR A 226 8.50 3.32 -5.76
CA THR A 226 8.95 4.68 -6.10
C THR A 226 10.09 5.16 -5.19
N GLY A 227 11.04 4.28 -4.90
CA GLY A 227 12.11 4.51 -3.93
C GLY A 227 13.31 5.31 -4.44
N THR A 228 13.45 5.56 -5.75
CA THR A 228 14.54 6.28 -6.40
C THR A 228 14.02 7.33 -7.38
N MET A 229 14.89 8.25 -7.84
CA MET A 229 14.53 9.26 -8.86
C MET A 229 13.99 8.61 -10.12
N ASP A 230 14.70 7.61 -10.63
CA ASP A 230 14.33 6.93 -11.88
C ASP A 230 12.99 6.20 -11.71
N SER A 231 12.79 5.45 -10.61
CA SER A 231 11.53 4.75 -10.36
C SER A 231 10.33 5.70 -10.13
N LEU A 232 10.58 6.92 -9.63
CA LEU A 232 9.54 7.96 -9.51
C LEU A 232 9.10 8.46 -10.89
N VAL A 233 10.05 8.67 -11.82
CA VAL A 233 9.77 9.07 -13.20
C VAL A 233 9.04 7.93 -13.93
N GLU A 234 9.57 6.71 -13.87
CA GLU A 234 8.95 5.52 -14.49
C GLU A 234 7.51 5.30 -14.03
N ALA A 235 7.25 5.46 -12.73
CA ALA A 235 5.89 5.37 -12.18
C ALA A 235 4.97 6.46 -12.75
N THR A 236 5.47 7.69 -12.88
CA THR A 236 4.72 8.81 -13.44
C THR A 236 4.39 8.56 -14.92
N GLU A 237 5.35 8.12 -15.71
CA GLU A 237 5.16 7.78 -17.12
C GLU A 237 4.21 6.61 -17.33
N PHE A 238 4.34 5.57 -16.51
CA PHE A 238 3.44 4.42 -16.53
C PHE A 238 1.99 4.84 -16.27
N VAL A 239 1.74 5.58 -15.18
CA VAL A 239 0.38 6.04 -14.84
C VAL A 239 -0.16 6.93 -15.96
N GLN A 240 0.62 7.88 -16.46
CA GLN A 240 0.23 8.77 -17.55
C GLN A 240 -0.16 7.98 -18.80
N MET A 241 0.67 7.03 -19.21
CA MET A 241 0.44 6.21 -20.39
C MET A 241 -0.86 5.40 -20.27
N VAL A 242 -1.04 4.70 -19.16
CA VAL A 242 -2.22 3.86 -18.93
C VAL A 242 -3.49 4.71 -18.89
N GLU A 243 -3.51 5.79 -18.12
CA GLU A 243 -4.68 6.67 -18.02
C GLU A 243 -5.04 7.31 -19.36
N LYS A 244 -4.06 7.76 -20.14
CA LYS A 244 -4.31 8.30 -21.48
C LYS A 244 -4.84 7.27 -22.47
N ARG A 245 -4.37 6.02 -22.40
CA ARG A 245 -4.78 4.96 -23.32
C ARG A 245 -6.14 4.37 -23.00
N GLN A 246 -6.42 4.20 -21.71
CA GLN A 246 -7.67 3.56 -21.25
C GLN A 246 -8.78 4.57 -20.98
N GLY A 247 -8.46 5.86 -20.83
CA GLY A 247 -9.44 6.91 -20.53
C GLY A 247 -9.99 6.85 -19.11
N VAL A 248 -9.31 6.15 -18.20
CA VAL A 248 -9.71 5.97 -16.78
C VAL A 248 -8.62 6.49 -15.85
N LYS A 249 -8.95 6.67 -14.58
CA LYS A 249 -7.98 7.01 -13.55
C LYS A 249 -7.49 5.76 -12.80
N ILE A 250 -6.18 5.66 -12.61
CA ILE A 250 -5.62 4.69 -11.68
C ILE A 250 -5.72 5.27 -10.28
N SER A 251 -6.27 4.49 -9.34
CA SER A 251 -6.29 4.86 -7.92
C SER A 251 -6.96 6.23 -7.67
N SER A 252 -8.25 6.31 -7.97
CA SER A 252 -9.11 7.45 -7.62
C SER A 252 -9.95 7.08 -6.38
N PRO A 253 -9.56 7.52 -5.16
CA PRO A 253 -10.25 7.15 -3.94
C PRO A 253 -11.74 7.51 -3.95
N GLU A 254 -12.11 8.68 -4.47
CA GLU A 254 -13.51 9.14 -4.55
C GLU A 254 -14.33 8.26 -5.49
N GLU A 255 -13.76 7.86 -6.64
CA GLU A 255 -14.44 6.96 -7.58
C GLU A 255 -14.63 5.58 -6.93
N ILE A 256 -13.61 5.04 -6.26
CA ILE A 256 -13.69 3.76 -5.55
C ILE A 256 -14.77 3.82 -4.46
N ALA A 257 -14.81 4.89 -3.69
CA ALA A 257 -15.82 5.12 -2.66
C ALA A 257 -17.23 5.14 -3.26
N TYR A 258 -17.42 5.85 -4.35
CA TYR A 258 -18.72 5.94 -5.04
C TYR A 258 -19.16 4.58 -5.61
N ARG A 259 -18.26 3.84 -6.26
CA ARG A 259 -18.55 2.51 -6.82
C ARG A 259 -18.88 1.48 -5.74
N ASN A 260 -18.29 1.63 -4.56
CA ASN A 260 -18.59 0.81 -3.40
C ASN A 260 -19.83 1.26 -2.62
N ASN A 261 -20.55 2.31 -3.08
CA ASN A 261 -21.66 2.93 -2.36
C ASN A 261 -21.29 3.43 -0.95
N TRP A 262 -20.05 3.89 -0.77
CA TRP A 262 -19.61 4.49 0.49
C TRP A 262 -19.85 5.99 0.54
N ILE A 263 -19.94 6.63 -0.62
CA ILE A 263 -20.38 8.01 -0.80
C ILE A 263 -21.49 8.06 -1.84
N THR A 264 -22.32 9.10 -1.75
CA THR A 264 -23.41 9.38 -2.68
C THR A 264 -22.91 10.05 -3.95
N LYS A 265 -23.78 10.14 -4.97
CA LYS A 265 -23.50 10.89 -6.18
C LYS A 265 -23.25 12.38 -5.89
N ASP A 266 -24.01 12.97 -4.97
CA ASP A 266 -23.88 14.39 -4.63
C ASP A 266 -22.55 14.67 -3.93
N GLU A 267 -22.08 13.79 -3.03
CA GLU A 267 -20.76 13.86 -2.41
C GLU A 267 -19.63 13.72 -3.43
N LEU A 268 -19.79 12.82 -4.43
CA LEU A 268 -18.82 12.71 -5.53
C LEU A 268 -18.80 13.99 -6.40
N LEU A 269 -19.94 14.58 -6.69
CA LEU A 269 -20.03 15.86 -7.42
C LEU A 269 -19.41 17.01 -6.63
N HIS A 270 -19.61 17.04 -5.31
CA HIS A 270 -18.96 18.03 -4.45
C HIS A 270 -17.42 17.88 -4.49
N SER A 271 -16.92 16.66 -4.47
CA SER A 271 -15.47 16.39 -4.64
C SER A 271 -14.98 16.85 -6.02
N ALA A 272 -15.76 16.61 -7.09
CA ALA A 272 -15.44 17.10 -8.43
C ALA A 272 -15.35 18.63 -8.50
N GLU A 273 -16.27 19.34 -7.85
CA GLU A 273 -16.28 20.82 -7.76
C GLU A 273 -15.05 21.34 -7.01
N ARG A 274 -14.65 20.69 -5.91
CA ARG A 274 -13.44 21.03 -5.14
C ARG A 274 -12.18 20.96 -6.00
N TYR A 275 -12.08 19.99 -6.92
CA TYR A 275 -10.95 19.86 -7.86
C TYR A 275 -11.12 20.73 -9.13
N GLY A 276 -12.28 21.32 -9.34
CA GLY A 276 -12.57 22.31 -10.37
C GLY A 276 -12.34 21.80 -11.79
N LYS A 277 -11.61 22.59 -12.58
CA LYS A 277 -11.35 22.30 -14.01
C LYS A 277 -10.15 21.37 -14.23
N SER A 278 -9.58 20.79 -13.17
CA SER A 278 -8.49 19.82 -13.32
C SER A 278 -8.97 18.56 -14.07
N PRO A 279 -8.10 17.85 -14.79
CA PRO A 279 -8.46 16.57 -15.40
C PRO A 279 -9.01 15.56 -14.41
N TYR A 280 -8.59 15.60 -13.15
CA TYR A 280 -9.08 14.76 -12.07
C TYR A 280 -10.53 15.12 -11.69
N GLY A 281 -10.85 16.42 -11.49
CA GLY A 281 -12.20 16.87 -11.19
C GLY A 281 -13.19 16.58 -12.34
N ILE A 282 -12.76 16.79 -13.59
CA ILE A 282 -13.56 16.45 -14.78
C ILE A 282 -13.85 14.94 -14.82
N HIS A 283 -12.87 14.09 -14.48
CA HIS A 283 -13.07 12.65 -14.40
C HIS A 283 -14.14 12.28 -13.38
N LEU A 284 -14.06 12.79 -12.15
CA LEU A 284 -15.05 12.50 -11.10
C LEU A 284 -16.47 12.92 -11.52
N LYS A 285 -16.60 14.06 -12.17
CA LYS A 285 -17.88 14.50 -12.73
C LYS A 285 -18.41 13.50 -13.78
N ASN A 286 -17.57 13.05 -14.69
CA ASN A 286 -17.94 12.07 -15.71
C ASN A 286 -18.33 10.72 -15.09
N VAL A 287 -17.67 10.29 -14.00
CA VAL A 287 -18.07 9.11 -13.21
C VAL A 287 -19.46 9.28 -12.63
N ALA A 288 -19.73 10.43 -11.97
CA ALA A 288 -21.03 10.73 -11.37
C ALA A 288 -22.16 10.80 -12.41
N GLU A 289 -21.86 11.24 -13.63
CA GLU A 289 -22.77 11.29 -14.77
C GLU A 289 -22.95 9.94 -15.50
N GLY A 290 -22.25 8.88 -15.05
CA GLY A 290 -22.36 7.52 -15.59
C GLY A 290 -21.78 7.35 -17.01
N LYS A 291 -20.81 8.19 -17.39
CA LYS A 291 -20.18 8.13 -18.73
C LYS A 291 -19.23 6.94 -18.90
N PHE A 292 -18.73 6.36 -17.80
CA PHE A 292 -17.87 5.18 -17.84
C PHE A 292 -18.66 3.90 -17.55
N LYS A 293 -18.53 2.93 -18.45
CA LYS A 293 -19.14 1.58 -18.34
C LYS A 293 -18.04 0.54 -18.36
N TYR A 294 -17.52 0.16 -17.20
CA TYR A 294 -16.52 -0.92 -17.02
C TYR A 294 -16.67 -1.63 -15.67
#